data_aa3773c59a07d95e341c2446f72a1890
#
_entry.id   aa3773c59a07d95e341c2446f72a1890
#
_cell.length_a   1.000
_cell.length_b   1.000
_cell.length_c   1.000
_cell.angle_alpha   90.00
_cell.angle_beta   90.00
_cell.angle_gamma   90.00
#
_symmetry.space_group_name_H-M   'P 1'
#
loop_
_entity.id
_entity.type
_entity.pdbx_description
1 polymer ?
#
loop_
_entity_poly.entity_id
_entity_poly.type
_entity_poly.pdbx_seq_one_letter_code
_entity_poly.pdbx_strand_id
1 'polypeptide(L)'
;MPDAEQNDDRVLAARIAAQFQEGGSRLMCEFDLTIVDAEPGFVRFTLPVVPRLCHGGGVLSGQAILACMDTGMVFVMMSIDETSNATFTTVHLQTAFERGVPEHCGEVTFEARAMKTGWSLVFGQIDLLLPDGRRAASATTTYMWL
;
A
#
# COMPACT_ATOMS: atom_id res chain seq x y z
N MET A 1 -10.02 -23.56 -13.86
CA MET A 1 -9.29 -22.74 -14.84
C MET A 1 -8.60 -21.60 -14.09
N PRO A 2 -7.39 -21.83 -13.59
CA PRO A 2 -6.69 -20.79 -12.82
C PRO A 2 -6.16 -19.62 -13.65
N ASP A 3 -6.11 -19.75 -14.96
CA ASP A 3 -5.40 -18.80 -15.82
C ASP A 3 -6.12 -17.46 -16.08
N ALA A 4 -7.45 -17.41 -15.99
CA ALA A 4 -8.21 -16.19 -16.27
C ALA A 4 -8.17 -15.19 -15.09
N GLU A 5 -8.39 -15.64 -13.86
CA GLU A 5 -8.33 -14.80 -12.66
C GLU A 5 -6.92 -14.25 -12.45
N GLN A 6 -5.88 -15.08 -12.57
CA GLN A 6 -4.50 -14.62 -12.46
C GLN A 6 -4.10 -13.60 -13.54
N ASN A 7 -4.72 -13.67 -14.72
CA ASN A 7 -4.46 -12.70 -15.78
C ASN A 7 -5.14 -11.35 -15.47
N ASP A 8 -6.35 -11.36 -14.92
CA ASP A 8 -7.07 -10.16 -14.54
C ASP A 8 -6.37 -9.42 -13.39
N ASP A 9 -5.85 -10.14 -12.42
CA ASP A 9 -5.11 -9.57 -11.28
C ASP A 9 -3.80 -8.89 -11.73
N ARG A 10 -3.09 -9.47 -12.69
CA ARG A 10 -1.88 -8.86 -13.28
C ARG A 10 -2.20 -7.62 -14.09
N VAL A 11 -3.29 -7.62 -14.82
CA VAL A 11 -3.75 -6.45 -15.58
C VAL A 11 -4.13 -5.32 -14.62
N LEU A 12 -4.83 -5.62 -13.54
CA LEU A 12 -5.19 -4.65 -12.52
C LEU A 12 -3.95 -4.06 -11.84
N ALA A 13 -3.00 -4.90 -11.42
CA ALA A 13 -1.76 -4.45 -10.81
C ALA A 13 -0.97 -3.50 -11.72
N ALA A 14 -0.86 -3.83 -13.01
CA ALA A 14 -0.19 -2.99 -14.00
C ALA A 14 -0.92 -1.65 -14.21
N ARG A 15 -2.24 -1.66 -14.23
CA ARG A 15 -3.06 -0.46 -14.35
C ARG A 15 -2.85 0.49 -13.15
N ILE A 16 -2.91 -0.04 -11.93
CA ILE A 16 -2.70 0.75 -10.71
C ILE A 16 -1.28 1.36 -10.71
N ALA A 17 -0.26 0.56 -11.03
CA ALA A 17 1.12 1.04 -11.10
C ALA A 17 1.28 2.18 -12.11
N ALA A 18 0.70 2.07 -13.30
CA ALA A 18 0.74 3.10 -14.33
C ALA A 18 0.02 4.39 -13.88
N GLN A 19 -1.18 4.27 -13.32
CA GLN A 19 -1.93 5.41 -12.79
C GLN A 19 -1.16 6.14 -11.68
N PHE A 20 -0.52 5.39 -10.80
CA PHE A 20 0.25 5.94 -9.71
C PHE A 20 1.50 6.69 -10.21
N GLN A 21 2.18 6.19 -11.24
CA GLN A 21 3.32 6.86 -11.86
C GLN A 21 2.92 8.19 -12.53
N GLU A 22 1.73 8.26 -13.12
CA GLU A 22 1.27 9.46 -13.81
C GLU A 22 0.70 10.52 -12.87
N GLY A 23 -0.09 10.12 -11.87
CA GLY A 23 -0.87 11.03 -11.04
C GLY A 23 -0.72 10.85 -9.52
N GLY A 24 0.08 9.92 -9.07
CA GLY A 24 0.30 9.67 -7.64
C GLY A 24 1.26 10.66 -6.98
N SER A 25 1.56 10.41 -5.72
CA SER A 25 2.50 11.20 -4.95
C SER A 25 3.90 11.14 -5.56
N ARG A 26 4.46 12.30 -5.89
CA ARG A 26 5.84 12.39 -6.41
C ARG A 26 6.86 11.86 -5.40
N LEU A 27 6.64 12.10 -4.11
CA LEU A 27 7.48 11.55 -3.04
C LEU A 27 7.51 10.04 -3.09
N MET A 28 6.35 9.40 -3.24
CA MET A 28 6.24 7.95 -3.21
C MET A 28 6.78 7.28 -4.47
N CYS A 29 6.85 7.98 -5.60
CA CYS A 29 7.48 7.46 -6.81
C CYS A 29 8.99 7.18 -6.63
N GLU A 30 9.61 7.74 -5.59
CA GLU A 30 11.02 7.48 -5.25
C GLU A 30 11.22 6.28 -4.32
N PHE A 31 10.15 5.61 -3.90
CA PHE A 31 10.17 4.51 -2.93
C PHE A 31 10.21 3.14 -3.61
N ASP A 32 10.58 2.92 -4.77
CA ASP A 32 10.72 1.63 -5.46
C ASP A 32 9.65 0.58 -5.08
N LEU A 33 8.39 1.02 -4.94
CA LEU A 33 7.28 0.14 -4.61
C LEU A 33 6.95 -0.76 -5.79
N THR A 34 6.71 -2.04 -5.50
CA THR A 34 6.27 -3.02 -6.50
C THR A 34 4.95 -3.63 -6.08
N ILE A 35 3.91 -3.50 -6.90
CA ILE A 35 2.64 -4.19 -6.70
C ILE A 35 2.82 -5.62 -7.17
N VAL A 36 2.64 -6.57 -6.25
CA VAL A 36 2.83 -8.00 -6.52
C VAL A 36 1.52 -8.75 -6.70
N ASP A 37 0.42 -8.19 -6.17
CA ASP A 37 -0.90 -8.80 -6.25
C ASP A 37 -1.97 -7.72 -6.10
N ALA A 38 -3.04 -7.77 -6.88
CA ALA A 38 -4.12 -6.80 -6.81
C ALA A 38 -5.45 -7.42 -7.28
N GLU A 39 -6.46 -7.24 -6.44
CA GLU A 39 -7.86 -7.50 -6.78
C GLU A 39 -8.71 -6.31 -6.29
N PRO A 40 -9.94 -6.12 -6.76
CA PRO A 40 -10.77 -5.02 -6.28
C PRO A 40 -10.92 -5.05 -4.75
N GLY A 41 -10.45 -4.01 -4.08
CA GLY A 41 -10.48 -3.89 -2.61
C GLY A 41 -9.29 -4.50 -1.87
N PHE A 42 -8.33 -5.08 -2.57
CA PHE A 42 -7.09 -5.61 -1.97
C PHE A 42 -5.89 -5.37 -2.86
N VAL A 43 -4.79 -4.89 -2.26
CA VAL A 43 -3.50 -4.76 -2.96
C VAL A 43 -2.36 -5.18 -2.03
N ARG A 44 -1.47 -6.02 -2.55
CA ARG A 44 -0.22 -6.38 -1.90
C ARG A 44 0.94 -5.75 -2.67
N PHE A 45 1.84 -5.10 -1.96
CA PHE A 45 3.01 -4.48 -2.57
C PHE A 45 4.23 -4.59 -1.65
N THR A 46 5.40 -4.43 -2.22
CA THR A 46 6.67 -4.58 -1.52
C THR A 46 7.48 -3.29 -1.55
N LEU A 47 8.33 -3.15 -0.53
CA LEU A 47 9.29 -2.07 -0.39
C LEU A 47 10.67 -2.66 -0.08
N PRO A 48 11.70 -2.40 -0.92
CA PRO A 48 13.08 -2.67 -0.54
C PRO A 48 13.49 -1.78 0.63
N VAL A 49 13.99 -2.38 1.70
CA VAL A 49 14.51 -1.63 2.84
C VAL A 49 15.93 -1.19 2.54
N VAL A 50 16.12 0.11 2.37
CA VAL A 50 17.41 0.72 2.01
C VAL A 50 17.82 1.77 3.06
N PRO A 51 19.12 2.03 3.24
CA PRO A 51 19.62 2.94 4.29
C PRO A 51 18.97 4.32 4.31
N ARG A 52 18.67 4.91 3.16
CA ARG A 52 18.04 6.24 3.06
C ARG A 52 16.62 6.31 3.64
N LEU A 53 15.96 5.16 3.80
CA LEU A 53 14.63 5.08 4.41
C LEU A 53 14.69 4.74 5.91
N CYS A 54 15.88 4.49 6.43
CA CYS A 54 16.10 4.10 7.81
C CYS A 54 16.57 5.28 8.65
N HIS A 55 16.27 5.25 9.94
CA HIS A 55 16.86 6.20 10.89
C HIS A 55 18.17 5.64 11.48
N GLY A 56 18.90 6.49 12.22
CA GLY A 56 20.22 6.15 12.78
C GLY A 56 20.26 4.96 13.74
N GLY A 57 19.12 4.44 14.16
CA GLY A 57 19.00 3.22 14.97
C GLY A 57 19.03 1.90 14.18
N GLY A 58 19.22 1.96 12.86
CA GLY A 58 19.31 0.76 12.00
C GLY A 58 17.98 0.06 11.73
N VAL A 59 16.88 0.80 11.75
CA VAL A 59 15.54 0.29 11.41
C VAL A 59 14.83 1.25 10.45
N LEU A 60 13.93 0.70 9.65
CA LEU A 60 13.06 1.47 8.75
C LEU A 60 12.35 2.57 9.55
N SER A 61 12.39 3.80 9.06
CA SER A 61 11.81 4.95 9.77
C SER A 61 10.28 4.86 9.82
N GLY A 62 9.71 5.36 10.92
CA GLY A 62 8.25 5.46 11.06
C GLY A 62 7.63 6.31 9.96
N GLN A 63 8.31 7.35 9.49
CA GLN A 63 7.87 8.20 8.38
C GLN A 63 7.73 7.41 7.06
N ALA A 64 8.70 6.56 6.75
CA ALA A 64 8.63 5.70 5.57
C ALA A 64 7.48 4.69 5.67
N ILE A 65 7.28 4.10 6.85
CA ILE A 65 6.16 3.18 7.11
C ILE A 65 4.82 3.91 6.92
N LEU A 66 4.65 5.07 7.55
CA LEU A 66 3.41 5.86 7.43
C LEU A 66 3.11 6.24 5.97
N ALA A 67 4.13 6.65 5.22
CA ALA A 67 3.99 6.98 3.81
C ALA A 67 3.51 5.78 2.99
N CYS A 68 4.05 4.60 3.24
CA CYS A 68 3.62 3.36 2.58
C CYS A 68 2.22 2.91 3.03
N MET A 69 1.86 3.12 4.31
CA MET A 69 0.51 2.82 4.81
C MET A 69 -0.55 3.66 4.08
N ASP A 70 -0.30 4.96 3.94
CA ASP A 70 -1.21 5.85 3.20
C ASP A 70 -1.28 5.45 1.71
N THR A 71 -0.14 5.20 1.09
CA THR A 71 -0.05 4.78 -0.31
C THR A 71 -0.77 3.45 -0.56
N GLY A 72 -0.70 2.51 0.36
CA GLY A 72 -1.43 1.24 0.26
C GLY A 72 -2.92 1.44 0.07
N MET A 73 -3.51 2.40 0.77
CA MET A 73 -4.92 2.72 0.59
C MET A 73 -5.20 3.48 -0.71
N VAL A 74 -4.25 4.29 -1.19
CA VAL A 74 -4.34 4.87 -2.55
C VAL A 74 -4.47 3.77 -3.59
N PHE A 75 -3.65 2.73 -3.51
CA PHE A 75 -3.72 1.58 -4.41
C PHE A 75 -5.06 0.85 -4.31
N VAL A 76 -5.60 0.68 -3.10
CA VAL A 76 -6.92 0.07 -2.90
C VAL A 76 -8.02 0.92 -3.53
N MET A 77 -8.00 2.24 -3.34
CA MET A 77 -8.96 3.15 -3.98
C MET A 77 -8.89 3.05 -5.50
N MET A 78 -7.69 3.00 -6.08
CA MET A 78 -7.50 2.79 -7.52
C MET A 78 -8.00 1.40 -7.97
N SER A 79 -7.92 0.38 -7.13
CA SER A 79 -8.38 -0.97 -7.47
C SER A 79 -9.89 -1.08 -7.59
N ILE A 80 -10.64 -0.28 -6.85
CA ILE A 80 -12.11 -0.27 -6.85
C ILE A 80 -12.72 0.82 -7.75
N ASP A 81 -11.93 1.76 -8.24
CA ASP A 81 -12.35 2.76 -9.21
C ASP A 81 -12.29 2.19 -10.62
N GLU A 82 -13.41 1.68 -11.10
CA GLU A 82 -13.53 1.14 -12.46
C GLU A 82 -13.36 2.20 -13.56
N THR A 83 -13.62 3.48 -13.24
CA THR A 83 -13.55 4.57 -14.22
C THR A 83 -12.12 5.08 -14.43
N SER A 84 -11.22 4.81 -13.50
CA SER A 84 -9.85 5.34 -13.44
C SER A 84 -9.76 6.87 -13.43
N ASN A 85 -10.86 7.55 -13.09
CA ASN A 85 -10.98 9.00 -13.09
C ASN A 85 -11.43 9.58 -11.74
N ALA A 86 -11.84 8.74 -10.79
CA ALA A 86 -12.27 9.22 -9.49
C ALA A 86 -11.13 9.90 -8.73
N THR A 87 -11.48 10.96 -8.05
CA THR A 87 -10.58 11.64 -7.12
C THR A 87 -10.95 11.27 -5.68
N PHE A 88 -9.98 11.19 -4.82
CA PHE A 88 -10.16 10.79 -3.43
C PHE A 88 -9.08 11.40 -2.56
N THR A 89 -9.32 11.43 -1.27
CA THR A 89 -8.36 11.96 -0.29
C THR A 89 -8.38 11.18 1.00
N THR A 90 -7.25 11.18 1.71
CA THR A 90 -7.13 10.64 3.06
C THR A 90 -7.92 11.51 4.03
N VAL A 91 -8.78 10.90 4.83
CA VAL A 91 -9.49 11.56 5.93
C VAL A 91 -8.82 11.26 7.27
N HIS A 92 -8.41 10.01 7.45
CA HIS A 92 -7.83 9.55 8.71
C HIS A 92 -6.84 8.41 8.44
N LEU A 93 -5.72 8.44 9.17
CA LEU A 93 -4.73 7.36 9.19
C LEU A 93 -4.21 7.22 10.62
N GLN A 94 -4.32 6.03 11.16
CA GLN A 94 -3.77 5.68 12.46
C GLN A 94 -2.92 4.43 12.33
N THR A 95 -1.69 4.48 12.80
CA THR A 95 -0.75 3.37 12.71
C THR A 95 -0.24 2.97 14.08
N ALA A 96 -0.23 1.67 14.34
CA ALA A 96 0.44 1.05 15.49
C ALA A 96 1.73 0.39 15.00
N PHE A 97 2.84 0.74 15.63
CA PHE A 97 4.16 0.16 15.38
C PHE A 97 4.41 -0.94 16.42
N GLU A 98 4.49 -2.18 15.99
CA GLU A 98 4.56 -3.34 16.88
C GLU A 98 5.99 -3.84 17.07
N ARG A 99 6.82 -3.73 16.02
CA ARG A 99 8.24 -4.13 16.06
C ARG A 99 9.06 -3.41 15.01
N GLY A 100 10.36 -3.26 15.29
CA GLY A 100 11.29 -2.67 14.35
C GLY A 100 11.47 -3.51 13.09
N VAL A 101 11.68 -2.84 11.97
CA VAL A 101 12.03 -3.44 10.68
C VAL A 101 13.53 -3.24 10.47
N PRO A 102 14.37 -4.29 10.60
CA PRO A 102 15.82 -4.13 10.50
C PRO A 102 16.25 -3.61 9.13
N GLU A 103 17.25 -2.74 9.11
CA GLU A 103 17.81 -2.16 7.89
C GLU A 103 18.27 -3.21 6.87
N HIS A 104 18.73 -4.36 7.34
CA HIS A 104 19.24 -5.43 6.49
C HIS A 104 18.25 -6.57 6.25
N CYS A 105 16.97 -6.39 6.53
CA CYS A 105 15.99 -7.45 6.33
C CYS A 105 15.67 -7.75 4.86
N GLY A 106 16.10 -6.90 3.95
CA GLY A 106 15.84 -7.04 2.51
C GLY A 106 14.58 -6.31 2.08
N GLU A 107 13.50 -7.04 1.84
CA GLU A 107 12.23 -6.50 1.35
C GLU A 107 11.11 -6.78 2.33
N VAL A 108 10.22 -5.81 2.53
CA VAL A 108 9.01 -5.96 3.34
C VAL A 108 7.77 -5.90 2.47
N THR A 109 6.69 -6.46 2.98
CA THR A 109 5.41 -6.58 2.28
C THR A 109 4.33 -5.79 3.01
N PHE A 110 3.57 -5.01 2.26
CA PHE A 110 2.35 -4.35 2.74
C PHE A 110 1.14 -5.04 2.12
N GLU A 111 0.14 -5.29 2.95
CA GLU A 111 -1.17 -5.79 2.51
C GLU A 111 -2.23 -4.77 2.90
N ALA A 112 -2.86 -4.16 1.90
CA ALA A 112 -3.90 -3.17 2.07
C ALA A 112 -5.25 -3.70 1.59
N ARG A 113 -6.30 -3.47 2.38
CA ARG A 113 -7.65 -3.95 2.06
C ARG A 113 -8.73 -2.96 2.45
N ALA A 114 -9.78 -2.86 1.63
CA ALA A 114 -11.01 -2.19 2.00
C ALA A 114 -11.81 -3.09 2.94
N MET A 115 -12.10 -2.60 4.14
CA MET A 115 -12.94 -3.29 5.12
C MET A 115 -14.42 -3.01 4.89
N LYS A 116 -14.72 -1.80 4.44
CA LYS A 116 -16.06 -1.36 4.07
C LYS A 116 -15.96 -0.26 3.02
N THR A 117 -16.64 -0.46 1.90
CA THR A 117 -16.77 0.53 0.84
C THR A 117 -18.17 1.14 0.93
N GLY A 118 -18.23 2.40 1.38
CA GLY A 118 -19.45 3.17 1.42
C GLY A 118 -19.58 4.08 0.21
N TRP A 119 -20.69 4.80 0.11
CA TRP A 119 -20.97 5.71 -0.97
C TRP A 119 -19.95 6.85 -1.09
N SER A 120 -19.56 7.45 0.04
CA SER A 120 -18.58 8.53 0.09
C SER A 120 -17.30 8.18 0.83
N LEU A 121 -17.34 7.20 1.73
CA LEU A 121 -16.20 6.82 2.56
C LEU A 121 -15.83 5.36 2.34
N VAL A 122 -14.53 5.11 2.35
CA VAL A 122 -13.95 3.76 2.33
C VAL A 122 -13.08 3.59 3.56
N PHE A 123 -13.37 2.55 4.34
CA PHE A 123 -12.61 2.19 5.52
C PHE A 123 -11.66 1.05 5.18
N GLY A 124 -10.40 1.20 5.52
CA GLY A 124 -9.37 0.24 5.18
C GLY A 124 -8.47 -0.16 6.32
N GLN A 125 -7.74 -1.23 6.10
CA GLN A 125 -6.70 -1.73 6.97
C GLN A 125 -5.46 -2.07 6.15
N ILE A 126 -4.29 -1.75 6.69
CA ILE A 126 -3.02 -2.07 6.07
C ILE A 126 -2.12 -2.74 7.10
N ASP A 127 -1.51 -3.86 6.73
CA ASP A 127 -0.52 -4.55 7.55
C ASP A 127 0.85 -4.48 6.88
N LEU A 128 1.89 -4.28 7.68
CA LEU A 128 3.28 -4.41 7.27
C LEU A 128 3.85 -5.72 7.79
N LEU A 129 4.32 -6.56 6.88
CA LEU A 129 4.87 -7.87 7.18
C LEU A 129 6.37 -7.94 6.92
N LEU A 130 7.10 -8.49 7.88
CA LEU A 130 8.51 -8.86 7.74
C LEU A 130 8.68 -10.05 6.78
N PRO A 131 9.90 -10.31 6.27
CA PRO A 131 10.15 -11.47 5.41
C PRO A 131 9.75 -12.82 6.01
N ASP A 132 9.77 -12.95 7.33
CA ASP A 132 9.33 -14.16 8.05
C ASP A 132 7.81 -14.25 8.28
N GLY A 133 7.04 -13.26 7.79
CA GLY A 133 5.60 -13.20 7.90
C GLY A 133 5.06 -12.56 9.19
N ARG A 134 5.92 -12.19 10.14
CA ARG A 134 5.49 -11.49 11.35
C ARG A 134 5.06 -10.06 11.01
N ARG A 135 3.96 -9.61 11.61
CA ARG A 135 3.50 -8.23 11.44
C ARG A 135 4.40 -7.26 12.23
N ALA A 136 4.88 -6.23 11.57
CA ALA A 136 5.69 -5.18 12.17
C ALA A 136 4.89 -3.92 12.51
N ALA A 137 3.87 -3.62 11.72
CA ALA A 137 2.97 -2.50 11.96
C ALA A 137 1.59 -2.80 11.37
N SER A 138 0.58 -2.10 11.86
CA SER A 138 -0.74 -2.13 11.26
C SER A 138 -1.37 -0.74 11.29
N ALA A 139 -2.18 -0.42 10.30
CA ALA A 139 -2.88 0.84 10.20
C ALA A 139 -4.36 0.64 9.92
N THR A 140 -5.17 1.54 10.46
CA THR A 140 -6.55 1.75 10.03
C THR A 140 -6.65 3.10 9.34
N THR A 141 -7.44 3.18 8.30
CA THR A 141 -7.54 4.39 7.50
C THR A 141 -8.96 4.62 7.01
N THR A 142 -9.26 5.87 6.72
CA THR A 142 -10.50 6.28 6.07
C THR A 142 -10.16 7.17 4.90
N TYR A 143 -10.71 6.86 3.75
CA TYR A 143 -10.61 7.65 2.52
C TYR A 143 -11.98 8.15 2.11
N MET A 144 -12.01 9.27 1.41
CA MET A 144 -13.24 9.87 0.90
C MET A 144 -13.13 10.10 -0.61
N TRP A 145 -14.19 9.70 -1.33
CA TRP A 145 -14.38 10.10 -2.73
C TRP A 145 -14.71 11.59 -2.81
N LEU A 146 -14.12 12.28 -3.79
CA LEU A 146 -14.34 13.71 -4.02
C LEU A 146 -15.23 13.97 -5.24
#